data_85419bbcadc9e886ca8112e9562e5bc7
#
_entry.id   85419bbcadc9e886ca8112e9562e5bc7
#
_cell.length_a   1.000
_cell.length_b   1.000
_cell.length_c   1.000
_cell.angle_alpha   90.00
_cell.angle_beta   90.00
_cell.angle_gamma   90.00
#
_symmetry.space_group_name_H-M   'P 1'
#
loop_
_entity.id
_entity.type
_entity.pdbx_description
1 polymer ?
#
loop_
_entity_poly.entity_id
_entity_poly.type
_entity_poly.pdbx_seq_one_letter_code
_entity_poly.pdbx_strand_id
1 'polypeptide(L)'
;MKIVASNSLTLSNVNDGTDAPTITVKSYTCSAGSRAEIELTGPNAFKQTVYNRGHNVWVIDATTHELKEFVSCDTYTTMSFSHNGVSTTLADYLASLKDSIIVIAASDADSVDQNVRDVLNSMGGFPDLGTWDNWRYGHAFIGMSKRNDGTWPLQPRQ
;
A
#
# COMPACT_ATOMS: atom_id res chain seq x y z
N MET A 1 -11.12 4.34 17.56
CA MET A 1 -11.42 4.47 16.11
C MET A 1 -10.30 5.27 15.46
N LYS A 2 -9.61 4.68 14.47
CA LYS A 2 -8.57 5.42 13.75
C LYS A 2 -9.17 6.04 12.50
N ILE A 3 -9.41 7.33 12.52
CA ILE A 3 -9.84 8.09 11.36
C ILE A 3 -8.68 8.62 10.54
N VAL A 4 -7.48 8.62 11.12
CA VAL A 4 -6.22 8.90 10.44
C VAL A 4 -5.26 7.79 10.79
N ALA A 5 -4.63 7.19 9.79
CA ALA A 5 -3.56 6.22 9.97
C ALA A 5 -2.30 6.71 9.26
N SER A 6 -1.15 6.40 9.80
CA SER A 6 0.11 6.70 9.14
C SER A 6 1.11 5.58 9.36
N ASN A 7 2.03 5.45 8.41
CA ASN A 7 3.12 4.47 8.48
C ASN A 7 4.35 5.05 7.80
N SER A 8 5.52 4.59 8.20
CA SER A 8 6.76 5.02 7.57
C SER A 8 7.76 3.87 7.54
N LEU A 9 8.63 3.91 6.54
CA LEU A 9 9.71 2.93 6.34
C LEU A 9 10.96 3.67 5.91
N THR A 10 12.07 3.39 6.59
CA THR A 10 13.39 3.86 6.16
C THR A 10 14.02 2.78 5.30
N LEU A 11 14.39 3.14 4.07
CA LEU A 11 15.00 2.23 3.11
C LEU A 11 16.49 2.13 3.36
N SER A 12 17.09 1.02 2.95
CA SER A 12 18.52 0.83 3.08
C SER A 12 19.28 1.87 2.27
N ASN A 13 20.24 2.53 2.93
CA ASN A 13 21.16 3.44 2.25
C ASN A 13 22.33 2.65 1.70
N VAL A 14 22.61 2.77 0.42
CA VAL A 14 23.75 2.13 -0.21
C VAL A 14 24.94 3.10 -0.21
N ASN A 15 25.51 3.37 0.95
CA ASN A 15 26.85 3.95 1.16
C ASN A 15 27.29 5.11 0.25
N ASP A 16 26.40 6.06 -0.03
CA ASP A 16 26.78 7.23 -0.82
C ASP A 16 26.95 8.49 0.03
N GLY A 17 26.84 8.36 1.35
CA GLY A 17 26.96 9.48 2.28
C GLY A 17 25.73 10.36 2.38
N THR A 18 24.64 10.01 1.71
CA THR A 18 23.37 10.74 1.83
C THR A 18 22.48 10.09 2.90
N ASP A 19 21.46 10.83 3.34
CA ASP A 19 20.47 10.29 4.24
C ASP A 19 19.71 9.16 3.58
N ALA A 20 19.38 8.11 4.34
CA ALA A 20 18.60 6.99 3.84
C ALA A 20 17.22 7.48 3.36
N PRO A 21 16.74 7.03 2.19
CA PRO A 21 15.41 7.38 1.73
C PRO A 21 14.34 6.86 2.69
N THR A 22 13.26 7.63 2.82
CA THR A 22 12.10 7.24 3.64
C THR A 22 10.83 7.31 2.84
N ILE A 23 9.90 6.40 3.15
CA ILE A 23 8.54 6.43 2.67
C ILE A 23 7.65 6.79 3.85
N THR A 24 6.78 7.78 3.66
CA THR A 24 5.72 8.10 4.64
C THR A 24 4.39 8.05 3.91
N VAL A 25 3.41 7.38 4.52
CA VAL A 25 2.08 7.24 3.95
C VAL A 25 1.04 7.58 4.99
N LYS A 26 -0.01 8.31 4.60
CA LYS A 26 -1.10 8.72 5.49
C LYS A 26 -2.44 8.47 4.83
N SER A 27 -3.37 7.98 5.63
CA SER A 27 -4.74 7.68 5.25
C SER A 27 -5.69 8.55 6.07
N TYR A 28 -6.58 9.27 5.41
CA TYR A 28 -7.58 10.12 6.05
C TYR A 28 -8.97 9.68 5.61
N THR A 29 -9.80 9.33 6.57
CA THR A 29 -11.18 8.91 6.29
C THR A 29 -12.10 10.13 6.11
N CYS A 30 -13.37 9.87 5.85
CA CYS A 30 -14.35 10.92 5.58
C CYS A 30 -14.46 11.96 6.69
N SER A 31 -14.22 11.57 7.95
CA SER A 31 -14.28 12.50 9.10
C SER A 31 -13.02 13.33 9.26
N ALA A 32 -11.95 13.00 8.53
CA ALA A 32 -10.63 13.62 8.69
C ALA A 32 -10.13 14.32 7.42
N GLY A 33 -10.97 14.47 6.39
CA GLY A 33 -10.62 15.19 5.17
C GLY A 33 -10.38 14.30 3.96
N SER A 34 -10.82 13.06 3.98
CA SER A 34 -10.95 12.16 2.80
C SER A 34 -9.82 12.25 1.79
N ARG A 35 -8.62 11.82 2.17
CA ARG A 35 -7.48 11.80 1.24
C ARG A 35 -6.47 10.75 1.64
N ALA A 36 -5.58 10.43 0.70
CA ALA A 36 -4.41 9.60 0.95
C ALA A 36 -3.17 10.36 0.49
N GLU A 37 -2.11 10.30 1.27
CA GLU A 37 -0.87 11.03 1.01
C GLU A 37 0.32 10.08 1.08
N ILE A 38 1.27 10.27 0.17
CA ILE A 38 2.55 9.58 0.17
C ILE A 38 3.68 10.57 -0.04
N GLU A 39 4.80 10.33 0.63
CA GLU A 39 6.06 11.03 0.37
C GLU A 39 7.21 10.04 0.36
N LEU A 40 7.98 10.03 -0.71
CA LEU A 40 9.26 9.34 -0.81
C LEU A 40 10.36 10.39 -0.87
N THR A 41 11.36 10.25 -0.01
CA THR A 41 12.57 11.08 -0.05
C THR A 41 13.70 10.35 -0.78
N GLY A 42 14.79 11.03 -1.10
CA GLY A 42 15.94 10.44 -1.78
C GLY A 42 16.00 10.79 -3.26
N PRO A 43 16.84 10.08 -4.05
CA PRO A 43 17.08 10.43 -5.46
C PRO A 43 15.83 10.36 -6.34
N ASN A 44 14.88 9.48 -6.02
CA ASN A 44 13.64 9.32 -6.76
C ASN A 44 12.45 9.89 -6.00
N ALA A 45 12.69 10.97 -5.27
CA ALA A 45 11.71 11.59 -4.40
C ALA A 45 10.45 12.01 -5.16
N PHE A 46 9.31 11.76 -4.54
CA PHE A 46 8.03 12.28 -5.02
C PHE A 46 7.07 12.45 -3.85
N LYS A 47 6.05 13.25 -4.08
CA LYS A 47 5.00 13.51 -3.11
C LYS A 47 3.68 13.58 -3.85
N GLN A 48 2.66 12.91 -3.34
CA GLN A 48 1.36 12.86 -3.99
C GLN A 48 0.25 12.82 -2.96
N THR A 49 -0.82 13.55 -3.25
CA THR A 49 -2.08 13.49 -2.51
C THR A 49 -3.17 13.08 -3.48
N VAL A 50 -3.97 12.09 -3.10
CA VAL A 50 -5.08 11.61 -3.91
C VAL A 50 -6.36 11.59 -3.10
N TYR A 51 -7.49 11.72 -3.80
CA TYR A 51 -8.80 11.86 -3.18
C TYR A 51 -9.75 10.72 -3.56
N ASN A 52 -9.24 9.69 -4.21
CA ASN A 52 -10.04 8.53 -4.63
C ASN A 52 -10.48 7.72 -3.42
N ARG A 53 -11.79 7.48 -3.32
CA ARG A 53 -12.34 6.63 -2.27
C ARG A 53 -11.82 5.20 -2.40
N GLY A 54 -11.56 4.56 -1.25
CA GLY A 54 -11.10 3.19 -1.19
C GLY A 54 -9.60 3.09 -1.01
N HIS A 55 -8.99 2.05 -1.55
CA HIS A 55 -7.55 1.80 -1.43
C HIS A 55 -6.78 2.36 -2.62
N ASN A 56 -5.74 3.11 -2.30
CA ASN A 56 -4.81 3.69 -3.27
C ASN A 56 -3.46 3.00 -3.10
N VAL A 57 -2.91 2.48 -4.19
CA VAL A 57 -1.72 1.62 -4.17
C VAL A 57 -0.62 2.24 -5.02
N TRP A 58 0.54 2.45 -4.41
CA TRP A 58 1.77 2.86 -5.08
C TRP A 58 2.73 1.69 -5.11
N VAL A 59 3.23 1.38 -6.29
CA VAL A 59 4.16 0.28 -6.51
C VAL A 59 5.54 0.88 -6.80
N ILE A 60 6.49 0.65 -5.90
CA ILE A 60 7.82 1.25 -5.95
C ILE A 60 8.83 0.13 -6.19
N ASP A 61 9.74 0.31 -7.14
CA ASP A 61 10.79 -0.67 -7.39
C ASP A 61 11.65 -0.88 -6.14
N ALA A 62 11.82 -2.13 -5.71
CA ALA A 62 12.53 -2.44 -4.47
C ALA A 62 14.03 -2.15 -4.55
N THR A 63 14.60 -2.04 -5.75
CA THR A 63 16.02 -1.80 -5.98
C THR A 63 16.31 -0.34 -6.28
N THR A 64 15.62 0.24 -7.25
CA THR A 64 15.85 1.61 -7.72
C THR A 64 15.08 2.66 -6.92
N HIS A 65 14.03 2.25 -6.23
CA HIS A 65 13.06 3.11 -5.53
C HIS A 65 12.30 4.04 -6.46
N GLU A 66 12.22 3.71 -7.74
CA GLU A 66 11.39 4.45 -8.69
C GLU A 66 9.93 4.03 -8.54
N LEU A 67 9.03 4.99 -8.66
CA LEU A 67 7.60 4.70 -8.74
C LEU A 67 7.32 4.00 -10.07
N LYS A 68 6.84 2.75 -10.01
CA LYS A 68 6.51 1.97 -11.20
C LYS A 68 5.07 2.23 -11.66
N GLU A 69 4.16 2.35 -10.71
CA GLU A 69 2.74 2.33 -11.01
C GLU A 69 1.93 2.86 -9.83
N PHE A 70 0.80 3.47 -10.13
CA PHE A 70 -0.22 3.84 -9.16
C PHE A 70 -1.57 3.30 -9.62
N VAL A 71 -2.30 2.63 -8.73
CA VAL A 71 -3.67 2.19 -9.00
C VAL A 71 -4.58 2.54 -7.84
N SER A 72 -5.87 2.62 -8.13
CA SER A 72 -6.90 2.90 -7.14
C SER A 72 -8.06 1.93 -7.30
N CYS A 73 -8.55 1.41 -6.19
CA CYS A 73 -9.70 0.51 -6.16
C CYS A 73 -10.71 1.05 -5.16
N ASP A 74 -11.93 1.31 -5.61
CA ASP A 74 -13.01 1.77 -4.73
C ASP A 74 -13.53 0.61 -3.87
N THR A 75 -12.74 0.24 -2.87
CA THR A 75 -13.02 -0.91 -1.99
C THR A 75 -14.21 -0.70 -1.06
N TYR A 76 -14.80 0.48 -1.06
CA TYR A 76 -16.07 0.70 -0.38
C TYR A 76 -17.22 0.00 -1.11
N THR A 77 -17.15 -0.08 -2.44
CA THR A 77 -18.21 -0.65 -3.27
C THR A 77 -17.86 -1.98 -3.90
N THR A 78 -16.58 -2.23 -4.18
CA THR A 78 -16.15 -3.44 -4.88
C THR A 78 -14.70 -3.76 -4.57
N MET A 79 -14.34 -5.05 -4.72
CA MET A 79 -12.94 -5.49 -4.61
C MET A 79 -12.26 -5.59 -5.98
N SER A 80 -12.90 -5.10 -7.04
CA SER A 80 -12.43 -5.21 -8.42
C SER A 80 -12.22 -3.84 -9.05
N PHE A 81 -11.28 -3.76 -9.96
CA PHE A 81 -11.03 -2.55 -10.76
C PHE A 81 -10.46 -2.94 -12.12
N SER A 82 -10.40 -1.97 -13.02
CA SER A 82 -9.80 -2.18 -14.34
C SER A 82 -8.32 -1.79 -14.30
N HIS A 83 -7.46 -2.72 -14.71
CA HIS A 83 -6.01 -2.50 -14.82
C HIS A 83 -5.58 -2.85 -16.24
N ASN A 84 -5.07 -1.86 -16.98
CA ASN A 84 -4.67 -2.02 -18.39
C ASN A 84 -5.78 -2.62 -19.25
N GLY A 85 -7.03 -2.19 -19.01
CA GLY A 85 -8.19 -2.65 -19.75
C GLY A 85 -8.73 -4.02 -19.35
N VAL A 86 -8.19 -4.64 -18.32
CA VAL A 86 -8.62 -5.94 -17.81
C VAL A 86 -9.15 -5.80 -16.41
N SER A 87 -10.32 -6.39 -16.15
CA SER A 87 -10.88 -6.42 -14.79
C SER A 87 -10.06 -7.37 -13.92
N THR A 88 -9.67 -6.92 -12.74
CA THR A 88 -8.94 -7.72 -11.76
C THR A 88 -9.47 -7.42 -10.38
N THR A 89 -9.28 -8.35 -9.43
CA THR A 89 -9.52 -8.06 -8.02
C THR A 89 -8.29 -7.41 -7.42
N LEU A 90 -8.49 -6.64 -6.35
CA LEU A 90 -7.36 -6.03 -5.63
C LEU A 90 -6.39 -7.10 -5.13
N ALA A 91 -6.91 -8.21 -4.59
CA ALA A 91 -6.07 -9.30 -4.10
C ALA A 91 -5.21 -9.92 -5.22
N ASP A 92 -5.80 -10.22 -6.37
CA ASP A 92 -5.08 -10.80 -7.50
C ASP A 92 -4.04 -9.82 -8.06
N TYR A 93 -4.40 -8.55 -8.14
CA TYR A 93 -3.45 -7.52 -8.57
C TYR A 93 -2.23 -7.48 -7.65
N LEU A 94 -2.46 -7.38 -6.33
CA LEU A 94 -1.37 -7.32 -5.36
C LEU A 94 -0.51 -8.59 -5.39
N ALA A 95 -1.13 -9.77 -5.54
CA ALA A 95 -0.42 -11.03 -5.63
C ALA A 95 0.41 -11.18 -6.91
N SER A 96 0.09 -10.43 -7.96
CA SER A 96 0.83 -10.45 -9.22
C SER A 96 2.10 -9.60 -9.21
N LEU A 97 2.24 -8.69 -8.24
CA LEU A 97 3.38 -7.77 -8.17
C LEU A 97 4.64 -8.50 -7.72
N LYS A 98 5.80 -8.07 -8.23
CA LYS A 98 7.11 -8.66 -7.91
C LYS A 98 8.16 -7.58 -7.68
N ASP A 99 9.12 -7.89 -6.82
CA ASP A 99 10.30 -7.08 -6.53
C ASP A 99 9.97 -5.59 -6.27
N SER A 100 8.90 -5.38 -5.52
CA SER A 100 8.37 -4.03 -5.29
C SER A 100 8.05 -3.79 -3.83
N ILE A 101 8.20 -2.55 -3.43
CA ILE A 101 7.66 -2.03 -2.17
C ILE A 101 6.23 -1.58 -2.47
N ILE A 102 5.30 -2.06 -1.68
CA ILE A 102 3.88 -1.78 -1.87
C ILE A 102 3.43 -0.83 -0.77
N VAL A 103 2.95 0.34 -1.18
CA VAL A 103 2.45 1.37 -0.26
C VAL A 103 0.97 1.56 -0.53
N ILE A 104 0.16 1.42 0.50
CA ILE A 104 -1.30 1.50 0.36
C ILE A 104 -1.85 2.49 1.39
N ALA A 105 -2.74 3.35 0.94
CA ALA A 105 -3.50 4.21 1.84
C ALA A 105 -4.97 4.25 1.42
N ALA A 106 -5.84 4.05 2.40
CA ALA A 106 -7.27 4.24 2.21
C ALA A 106 -7.62 5.72 2.31
N SER A 107 -8.62 6.13 1.54
CA SER A 107 -9.20 7.46 1.59
C SER A 107 -10.71 7.36 1.69
N ASP A 108 -11.32 8.22 2.51
CA ASP A 108 -12.77 8.34 2.70
C ASP A 108 -13.37 7.12 3.38
N ALA A 109 -13.69 6.09 2.63
CA ALA A 109 -14.28 4.86 3.14
C ALA A 109 -13.72 3.67 2.35
N ASP A 110 -13.61 2.53 3.01
CA ASP A 110 -12.96 1.35 2.43
C ASP A 110 -13.47 0.07 3.09
N SER A 111 -13.19 -1.05 2.46
CA SER A 111 -13.28 -2.36 3.10
C SER A 111 -12.25 -3.31 2.48
N VAL A 112 -12.01 -4.44 3.10
CA VAL A 112 -11.23 -5.52 2.49
C VAL A 112 -11.88 -6.86 2.78
N ASP A 113 -11.71 -7.78 1.85
CA ASP A 113 -12.14 -9.17 2.02
C ASP A 113 -10.97 -10.01 2.58
N GLN A 114 -11.24 -11.29 2.81
CA GLN A 114 -10.23 -12.20 3.35
C GLN A 114 -9.06 -12.40 2.37
N ASN A 115 -9.33 -12.37 1.06
CA ASN A 115 -8.28 -12.54 0.06
C ASN A 115 -7.27 -11.40 0.10
N VAL A 116 -7.74 -10.15 0.24
CA VAL A 116 -6.85 -8.99 0.39
C VAL A 116 -6.04 -9.10 1.69
N ARG A 117 -6.68 -9.51 2.80
CA ARG A 117 -5.97 -9.68 4.08
C ARG A 117 -4.85 -10.70 3.96
N ASP A 118 -5.12 -11.82 3.31
CA ASP A 118 -4.13 -12.89 3.16
C ASP A 118 -2.91 -12.41 2.37
N VAL A 119 -3.13 -11.66 1.30
CA VAL A 119 -2.02 -11.09 0.51
C VAL A 119 -1.23 -10.06 1.35
N LEU A 120 -1.92 -9.16 2.04
CA LEU A 120 -1.25 -8.15 2.86
C LEU A 120 -0.44 -8.79 3.99
N ASN A 121 -0.95 -9.85 4.60
CA ASN A 121 -0.20 -10.62 5.60
C ASN A 121 1.07 -11.22 5.01
N SER A 122 0.98 -11.76 3.80
CA SER A 122 2.14 -12.32 3.10
C SER A 122 3.18 -11.26 2.76
N MET A 123 2.75 -10.01 2.59
CA MET A 123 3.64 -8.87 2.35
C MET A 123 4.29 -8.32 3.62
N GLY A 124 4.05 -8.91 4.78
CA GLY A 124 4.54 -8.43 6.06
C GLY A 124 3.61 -7.44 6.74
N GLY A 125 2.35 -7.39 6.33
CA GLY A 125 1.33 -6.57 6.96
C GLY A 125 0.96 -7.09 8.36
N PHE A 126 0.26 -6.27 9.11
CA PHE A 126 -0.18 -6.64 10.45
C PHE A 126 -1.22 -7.74 10.36
N PRO A 127 -1.06 -8.82 11.12
CA PRO A 127 -2.03 -9.92 11.12
C PRO A 127 -3.42 -9.48 11.60
N ASP A 128 -3.48 -8.39 12.36
CA ASP A 128 -4.72 -7.87 12.89
C ASP A 128 -5.10 -6.56 12.17
N LEU A 129 -5.68 -6.71 10.97
CA LEU A 129 -6.28 -5.58 10.26
C LEU A 129 -7.68 -5.26 10.78
N GLY A 130 -8.04 -5.85 11.91
CA GLY A 130 -9.35 -5.66 12.52
C GLY A 130 -10.48 -6.37 11.75
N THR A 131 -11.65 -6.33 12.32
CA THR A 131 -12.88 -6.75 11.64
C THR A 131 -13.34 -5.60 10.74
N TRP A 132 -13.65 -5.91 9.51
CA TRP A 132 -13.94 -4.91 8.47
C TRP A 132 -15.37 -4.41 8.48
N ASP A 133 -15.96 -4.38 9.65
CA ASP A 133 -17.22 -3.66 9.88
C ASP A 133 -16.97 -2.15 10.01
N ASN A 134 -15.74 -1.71 9.80
CA ASN A 134 -15.29 -0.35 10.06
C ASN A 134 -14.87 0.37 8.77
N TRP A 135 -15.81 0.56 7.89
CA TRP A 135 -15.63 1.12 6.55
C TRP A 135 -14.96 2.50 6.51
N ARG A 136 -14.84 3.15 7.66
CA ARG A 136 -14.29 4.52 7.76
C ARG A 136 -13.04 4.59 8.61
N TYR A 137 -12.38 3.47 8.80
CA TYR A 137 -11.09 3.45 9.50
C TYR A 137 -9.96 3.75 8.53
N GLY A 138 -8.99 4.52 9.00
CA GLY A 138 -7.77 4.76 8.25
C GLY A 138 -6.96 3.47 8.11
N HIS A 139 -6.37 3.28 6.95
CA HIS A 139 -5.48 2.15 6.67
C HIS A 139 -4.28 2.64 5.89
N ALA A 140 -3.10 2.58 6.50
CA ALA A 140 -1.83 2.97 5.90
C ALA A 140 -0.86 1.79 6.01
N PHE A 141 -0.44 1.26 4.87
CA PHE A 141 0.30 0.00 4.78
C PHE A 141 1.58 0.18 3.98
N ILE A 142 2.66 -0.44 4.42
CA ILE A 142 3.90 -0.59 3.66
C ILE A 142 4.34 -2.04 3.79
N GLY A 143 4.54 -2.71 2.67
CA GLY A 143 4.97 -4.10 2.63
C GLY A 143 5.79 -4.41 1.38
N MET A 144 6.12 -5.69 1.20
CA MET A 144 6.96 -6.16 0.09
C MET A 144 6.20 -7.19 -0.73
N SER A 145 6.19 -7.01 -2.04
CA SER A 145 5.63 -7.98 -2.97
C SER A 145 6.50 -9.25 -3.04
N LYS A 146 6.04 -10.25 -3.79
CA LYS A 146 6.82 -11.45 -4.08
C LYS A 146 8.16 -11.11 -4.73
N ARG A 147 9.15 -11.96 -4.49
CA ARG A 147 10.38 -11.96 -5.26
C ARG A 147 10.12 -12.49 -6.66
N ASN A 148 11.09 -12.28 -7.55
CA ASN A 148 11.01 -12.76 -8.94
C ASN A 148 10.77 -14.28 -9.03
N ASP A 149 11.27 -15.05 -8.05
CA ASP A 149 11.07 -16.49 -7.99
C ASP A 149 9.70 -16.91 -7.46
N GLY A 150 8.83 -15.94 -7.13
CA GLY A 150 7.48 -16.19 -6.62
C GLY A 150 7.39 -16.41 -5.11
N THR A 151 8.50 -16.31 -4.38
CA THR A 151 8.47 -16.43 -2.91
C THR A 151 8.22 -15.07 -2.24
N TRP A 152 7.64 -15.13 -1.04
CA TRP A 152 7.42 -13.91 -0.24
C TRP A 152 8.69 -13.57 0.54
N PRO A 153 9.18 -12.31 0.48
CA PRO A 153 10.40 -11.91 1.18
C PRO A 153 10.26 -11.93 2.69
N LEU A 154 9.08 -11.60 3.18
CA LEU A 154 8.81 -11.53 4.61
C LEU A 154 7.87 -12.67 4.99
N GLN A 155 8.44 -13.87 5.16
CA GLN A 155 7.67 -14.98 5.68
C GLN A 155 7.46 -14.77 7.19
N PRO A 156 6.23 -14.91 7.71
CA PRO A 156 6.02 -14.90 9.15
C PRO A 156 6.87 -15.99 9.78
N ARG A 157 7.70 -15.64 10.74
CA ARG A 157 8.44 -16.63 11.51
C ARG A 157 7.46 -17.35 12.42
N GLN A 158 7.41 -18.65 12.25
CA GLN A 158 6.68 -19.50 13.18
C GLN A 158 7.45 -19.62 14.49
#